data_ea88e3027f226f32a3a19a7444c456e8
#
_entry.id   ea88e3027f226f32a3a19a7444c456e8
#
_cell.length_a   1.000
_cell.length_b   1.000
_cell.length_c   1.000
_cell.angle_alpha   90.00
_cell.angle_beta   90.00
_cell.angle_gamma   90.00
#
_symmetry.space_group_name_H-M   'P 1'
#
loop_
_entity.id
_entity.type
_entity.pdbx_description
1 polymer ?
#
loop_
_entity_poly.entity_id
_entity_poly.type
_entity_poly.pdbx_seq_one_letter_code
_entity_poly.pdbx_strand_id
1 'polypeptide(L)'
;VESVCAELTRFVDGRRLDDDASMLLRLEHGARGTLVCSQVACGEENALSLRLYGTKAGLEWHQQEPNTLLLKRAGKSWQRLRTGAGNLGEAATKATRTPAGHPQGYLEAFANLYRDFTADVQRAAAGETPRRDYPGIDDGVRGMRFVAAAVESSNQGAVWIDV
;
A
#
# COMPACT_ATOMS: atom_id res chain seq x y z
N VAL A 1 8.19 -1.19 9.09
CA VAL A 1 9.36 -1.95 8.60
C VAL A 1 10.46 -1.78 9.61
N GLU A 2 11.14 -2.86 10.00
CA GLU A 2 12.29 -2.83 10.92
C GLU A 2 13.60 -2.71 10.13
N SER A 3 13.74 -3.49 9.05
CA SER A 3 14.91 -3.39 8.18
C SER A 3 14.60 -3.79 6.75
N VAL A 4 15.42 -3.29 5.82
CA VAL A 4 15.33 -3.53 4.39
C VAL A 4 16.66 -4.01 3.83
N CYS A 5 16.61 -4.93 2.87
CA CYS A 5 17.71 -5.31 2.02
C CYS A 5 17.27 -5.06 0.57
N ALA A 6 17.93 -4.14 -0.13
CA ALA A 6 17.46 -3.61 -1.40
C ALA A 6 18.55 -3.68 -2.48
N GLU A 7 18.13 -3.98 -3.70
CA GLU A 7 18.87 -3.78 -4.93
C GLU A 7 18.12 -2.78 -5.80
N LEU A 8 18.72 -1.62 -6.04
CA LEU A 8 18.22 -0.57 -6.92
C LEU A 8 19.04 -0.59 -8.20
N THR A 9 18.37 -0.66 -9.34
CA THR A 9 19.02 -0.80 -10.65
C THR A 9 18.58 0.31 -11.59
N ARG A 10 19.49 0.72 -12.45
CA ARG A 10 19.22 1.62 -13.55
C ARG A 10 19.47 0.90 -14.87
N PHE A 11 18.38 0.51 -15.53
CA PHE A 11 18.43 -0.20 -16.82
C PHE A 11 18.50 0.73 -18.02
N VAL A 12 17.93 1.93 -17.92
CA VAL A 12 17.88 2.87 -19.05
C VAL A 12 19.05 3.84 -18.98
N ASP A 13 19.84 3.87 -20.04
CA ASP A 13 20.96 4.79 -20.15
C ASP A 13 20.52 6.26 -20.06
N GLY A 14 21.35 7.08 -19.42
CA GLY A 14 21.10 8.51 -19.26
C GLY A 14 20.13 8.90 -18.12
N ARG A 15 19.44 7.96 -17.49
CA ARG A 15 18.66 8.25 -16.27
C ARG A 15 19.59 8.57 -15.10
N ARG A 16 19.18 9.51 -14.27
CA ARG A 16 19.94 9.91 -13.07
C ARG A 16 19.60 9.07 -11.84
N LEU A 17 18.38 8.54 -11.78
CA LEU A 17 17.87 7.72 -10.69
C LEU A 17 17.66 6.28 -11.18
N ASP A 18 17.56 5.37 -10.23
CA ASP A 18 17.09 4.01 -10.43
C ASP A 18 15.70 3.96 -11.09
N ASP A 19 15.47 2.95 -11.88
CA ASP A 19 14.21 2.69 -12.57
C ASP A 19 13.64 1.31 -12.29
N ASP A 20 14.35 0.54 -11.46
CA ASP A 20 13.93 -0.76 -10.94
C ASP A 20 14.42 -0.95 -9.50
N ALA A 21 13.62 -1.62 -8.68
CA ALA A 21 13.99 -1.95 -7.31
C ALA A 21 13.39 -3.29 -6.88
N SER A 22 14.24 -4.13 -6.28
CA SER A 22 13.86 -5.38 -5.64
C SER A 22 14.29 -5.36 -4.17
N MET A 23 13.37 -5.61 -3.25
CA MET A 23 13.62 -5.45 -1.81
C MET A 23 13.08 -6.62 -1.01
N LEU A 24 13.83 -7.01 0.02
CA LEU A 24 13.41 -7.89 1.09
C LEU A 24 13.14 -7.06 2.35
N LEU A 25 12.05 -7.37 3.06
CA LEU A 25 11.59 -6.61 4.22
C LEU A 25 11.55 -7.48 5.47
N ARG A 26 12.03 -6.93 6.58
CA ARG A 26 11.71 -7.42 7.93
C ARG A 26 10.72 -6.46 8.57
N LEU A 27 9.65 -7.03 9.08
CA LEU A 27 8.55 -6.29 9.67
C LEU A 27 8.43 -6.66 11.15
N GLU A 28 7.81 -5.81 11.93
CA GLU A 28 7.53 -6.06 13.34
C GLU A 28 6.86 -7.42 13.55
N HIS A 29 7.08 -7.99 14.74
CA HIS A 29 6.57 -9.30 15.14
C HIS A 29 7.05 -10.46 14.25
N GLY A 30 8.18 -10.31 13.58
CA GLY A 30 8.81 -11.36 12.79
C GLY A 30 8.21 -11.61 11.40
N ALA A 31 7.28 -10.78 10.94
CA ALA A 31 6.75 -10.86 9.59
C ALA A 31 7.84 -10.56 8.54
N ARG A 32 7.66 -11.08 7.34
CA ARG A 32 8.58 -10.90 6.21
C ARG A 32 7.80 -10.44 5.00
N GLY A 33 8.44 -9.66 4.15
CA GLY A 33 7.85 -9.18 2.91
C GLY A 33 8.87 -9.06 1.79
N THR A 34 8.33 -8.90 0.60
CA THR A 34 9.07 -8.51 -0.61
C THR A 34 8.36 -7.32 -1.23
N LEU A 35 9.13 -6.39 -1.78
CA LEU A 35 8.60 -5.28 -2.55
C LEU A 35 9.39 -5.18 -3.85
N VAL A 36 8.68 -5.11 -4.96
CA VAL A 36 9.26 -4.86 -6.28
C VAL A 36 8.56 -3.65 -6.88
N CYS A 37 9.33 -2.71 -7.42
CA CYS A 37 8.79 -1.60 -8.18
C CYS A 37 9.68 -1.32 -9.39
N SER A 38 9.07 -1.10 -10.55
CA SER A 38 9.78 -0.93 -11.81
C SER A 38 9.08 0.09 -12.70
N GLN A 39 9.86 0.94 -13.34
CA GLN A 39 9.41 1.85 -14.41
C GLN A 39 9.75 1.29 -15.80
N VAL A 40 10.33 0.09 -15.86
CA VAL A 40 10.80 -0.53 -17.09
C VAL A 40 10.20 -1.92 -17.34
N ALA A 41 9.23 -2.34 -16.52
CA ALA A 41 8.50 -3.58 -16.69
C ALA A 41 7.59 -3.49 -17.94
N CYS A 42 8.09 -4.00 -19.06
CA CYS A 42 7.44 -3.88 -20.36
C CYS A 42 6.05 -4.57 -20.35
N GLY A 43 5.02 -3.82 -20.76
CA GLY A 43 3.65 -4.32 -20.81
C GLY A 43 2.86 -4.18 -19.52
N GLU A 44 3.50 -3.81 -18.41
CA GLU A 44 2.82 -3.44 -17.18
C GLU A 44 2.39 -1.98 -17.25
N GLU A 45 1.15 -1.72 -16.82
CA GLU A 45 0.65 -0.38 -16.55
C GLU A 45 0.96 -0.02 -15.08
N ASN A 46 0.26 0.89 -14.46
CA ASN A 46 0.43 1.16 -13.02
C ASN A 46 -0.18 0.03 -12.17
N ALA A 47 0.42 -1.14 -12.24
CA ALA A 47 -0.09 -2.44 -11.78
C ALA A 47 0.18 -2.68 -10.28
N LEU A 48 -0.19 -1.73 -9.40
CA LEU A 48 -0.05 -1.93 -7.96
C LEU A 48 -0.86 -3.16 -7.50
N SER A 49 -0.18 -4.09 -6.87
CA SER A 49 -0.81 -5.27 -6.26
C SER A 49 -0.29 -5.51 -4.84
N LEU A 50 -1.14 -6.08 -4.00
CA LEU A 50 -0.81 -6.42 -2.62
C LEU A 50 -1.26 -7.84 -2.31
N ARG A 51 -0.35 -8.64 -1.72
CA ARG A 51 -0.63 -9.97 -1.20
C ARG A 51 -0.21 -10.05 0.25
N LEU A 52 -1.10 -10.53 1.10
CA LEU A 52 -0.84 -10.78 2.52
C LEU A 52 -1.08 -12.25 2.83
N TYR A 53 -0.18 -12.87 3.57
CA TYR A 53 -0.30 -14.27 3.98
C TYR A 53 -0.18 -14.38 5.50
N GLY A 54 -1.25 -14.82 6.13
CA GLY A 54 -1.29 -15.11 7.55
C GLY A 54 -1.51 -16.61 7.81
N THR A 55 -1.48 -17.00 9.06
CA THR A 55 -1.68 -18.41 9.47
C THR A 55 -3.09 -18.93 9.22
N LYS A 56 -4.09 -18.05 9.09
CA LYS A 56 -5.51 -18.42 8.93
C LYS A 56 -6.02 -18.19 7.51
N ALA A 57 -5.49 -17.20 6.83
CA ALA A 57 -5.94 -16.81 5.50
C ALA A 57 -4.91 -15.95 4.77
N GLY A 58 -5.03 -15.88 3.44
CA GLY A 58 -4.35 -14.93 2.58
C GLY A 58 -5.33 -13.93 1.98
N LEU A 59 -4.82 -12.74 1.66
CA LEU A 59 -5.55 -11.69 0.95
C LEU A 59 -4.77 -11.32 -0.31
N GLU A 60 -5.50 -10.97 -1.37
CA GLU A 60 -4.92 -10.45 -2.60
C GLU A 60 -5.79 -9.34 -3.17
N TRP A 61 -5.16 -8.22 -3.54
CA TRP A 61 -5.81 -7.07 -4.14
C TRP A 61 -4.99 -6.53 -5.31
N HIS A 62 -5.67 -6.02 -6.34
CA HIS A 62 -5.08 -5.43 -7.53
C HIS A 62 -5.72 -4.08 -7.83
N GLN A 63 -4.90 -3.07 -8.13
CA GLN A 63 -5.38 -1.71 -8.43
C GLN A 63 -6.26 -1.65 -9.69
N GLN A 64 -6.00 -2.49 -10.70
CA GLN A 64 -6.83 -2.55 -11.92
C GLN A 64 -8.23 -3.13 -11.67
N GLU A 65 -8.42 -3.87 -10.56
CA GLU A 65 -9.73 -4.33 -10.07
C GLU A 65 -10.01 -3.86 -8.64
N PRO A 66 -10.04 -2.54 -8.36
CA PRO A 66 -9.98 -2.01 -7.02
C PRO A 66 -11.18 -2.39 -6.15
N ASN A 67 -12.30 -2.76 -6.76
CA ASN A 67 -13.54 -3.15 -6.08
C ASN A 67 -13.58 -4.62 -5.65
N THR A 68 -12.48 -5.36 -5.82
CA THR A 68 -12.40 -6.79 -5.53
C THR A 68 -11.25 -7.10 -4.60
N LEU A 69 -11.54 -7.79 -3.49
CA LEU A 69 -10.54 -8.40 -2.60
C LEU A 69 -10.73 -9.91 -2.64
N LEU A 70 -9.67 -10.66 -2.92
CA LEU A 70 -9.66 -12.11 -2.84
C LEU A 70 -9.27 -12.55 -1.43
N LEU A 71 -10.13 -13.33 -0.79
CA LEU A 71 -9.89 -13.98 0.49
C LEU A 71 -9.66 -15.47 0.27
N LYS A 72 -8.49 -15.95 0.66
CA LYS A 72 -8.00 -17.32 0.42
C LYS A 72 -7.82 -18.03 1.76
N ARG A 73 -8.60 -19.07 2.04
CA ARG A 73 -8.46 -19.90 3.25
C ARG A 73 -7.97 -21.29 2.89
N ALA A 74 -7.08 -21.85 3.70
CA ALA A 74 -6.60 -23.21 3.49
C ALA A 74 -7.76 -24.21 3.44
N GLY A 75 -7.74 -25.11 2.47
CA GLY A 75 -8.75 -26.13 2.27
C GLY A 75 -10.15 -25.64 1.88
N LYS A 76 -10.29 -24.37 1.47
CA LYS A 76 -11.57 -23.79 1.02
C LYS A 76 -11.42 -23.09 -0.33
N SER A 77 -12.53 -22.99 -1.07
CA SER A 77 -12.57 -22.17 -2.29
C SER A 77 -12.29 -20.72 -1.98
N TRP A 78 -11.66 -20.03 -2.91
CA TRP A 78 -11.41 -18.59 -2.80
C TRP A 78 -12.71 -17.81 -2.81
N GLN A 79 -12.78 -16.82 -1.95
CA GLN A 79 -13.92 -15.91 -1.86
C GLN A 79 -13.55 -14.57 -2.46
N ARG A 80 -14.45 -14.03 -3.29
CA ARG A 80 -14.35 -12.68 -3.85
C ARG A 80 -15.24 -11.76 -3.02
N LEU A 81 -14.63 -10.85 -2.29
CA LEU A 81 -15.33 -9.79 -1.56
C LEU A 81 -15.41 -8.56 -2.46
N ARG A 82 -16.59 -7.95 -2.54
CA ARG A 82 -16.85 -6.80 -3.43
C ARG A 82 -17.27 -5.59 -2.63
N THR A 83 -16.82 -4.39 -3.06
CA THR A 83 -17.31 -3.12 -2.52
C THR A 83 -18.83 -3.00 -2.68
N GLY A 84 -19.47 -2.36 -1.71
CA GLY A 84 -20.93 -2.20 -1.68
C GLY A 84 -21.74 -3.47 -1.31
N ALA A 85 -21.07 -4.61 -1.08
CA ALA A 85 -21.72 -5.80 -0.54
C ALA A 85 -21.93 -5.66 0.98
N GLY A 86 -23.08 -6.09 1.50
CA GLY A 86 -23.50 -5.85 2.88
C GLY A 86 -22.72 -6.58 3.99
N ASN A 87 -21.65 -7.27 3.65
CA ASN A 87 -20.81 -8.04 4.60
C ASN A 87 -19.41 -7.45 4.79
N LEU A 88 -19.21 -6.18 4.45
CA LEU A 88 -17.94 -5.47 4.62
C LEU A 88 -17.82 -4.89 6.04
N GLY A 89 -16.60 -4.79 6.54
CA GLY A 89 -16.30 -4.08 7.77
C GLY A 89 -16.56 -2.57 7.66
N GLU A 90 -16.66 -1.90 8.81
CA GLU A 90 -17.00 -0.48 8.90
C GLU A 90 -16.07 0.42 8.07
N ALA A 91 -14.77 0.22 8.14
CA ALA A 91 -13.79 1.00 7.38
C ALA A 91 -14.00 0.90 5.86
N ALA A 92 -14.23 -0.32 5.34
CA ALA A 92 -14.50 -0.52 3.92
C ALA A 92 -15.85 0.08 3.50
N THR A 93 -16.87 -0.02 4.35
CA THR A 93 -18.19 0.59 4.12
C THR A 93 -18.07 2.11 4.07
N LYS A 94 -17.37 2.73 5.02
CA LYS A 94 -17.10 4.19 5.04
C LYS A 94 -16.36 4.66 3.79
N ALA A 95 -15.43 3.86 3.28
CA ALA A 95 -14.63 4.19 2.09
C ALA A 95 -15.39 3.97 0.77
N THR A 96 -16.48 3.19 0.78
CA THR A 96 -17.28 2.90 -0.42
C THR A 96 -18.25 4.04 -0.69
N ARG A 97 -18.18 4.64 -1.88
CA ARG A 97 -18.99 5.79 -2.30
C ARG A 97 -20.13 5.44 -3.23
N THR A 98 -19.99 4.36 -4.00
CA THR A 98 -20.95 3.94 -5.01
C THR A 98 -21.72 2.70 -4.54
N PRO A 99 -22.97 2.51 -4.97
CA PRO A 99 -23.71 1.28 -4.73
C PRO A 99 -23.01 0.06 -5.34
N ALA A 100 -23.35 -1.14 -4.84
CA ALA A 100 -22.88 -2.39 -5.42
C ALA A 100 -23.07 -2.44 -6.93
N GLY A 101 -22.05 -2.93 -7.66
CA GLY A 101 -22.07 -3.00 -9.13
C GLY A 101 -21.63 -1.72 -9.84
N HIS A 102 -21.41 -0.63 -9.14
CA HIS A 102 -20.86 0.61 -9.73
C HIS A 102 -19.38 0.72 -9.41
N PRO A 103 -18.49 0.77 -10.42
CA PRO A 103 -17.05 0.85 -10.22
C PRO A 103 -16.64 2.14 -9.50
N GLN A 104 -15.69 2.01 -8.60
CA GLN A 104 -14.97 3.13 -7.98
C GLN A 104 -13.49 2.76 -7.88
N GLY A 105 -12.58 3.72 -7.74
CA GLY A 105 -11.17 3.41 -7.70
C GLY A 105 -10.31 4.58 -7.28
N TYR A 106 -9.32 4.92 -8.10
CA TYR A 106 -8.28 5.89 -7.82
C TYR A 106 -8.83 7.25 -7.39
N LEU A 107 -9.77 7.82 -8.15
CA LEU A 107 -10.33 9.15 -7.85
C LEU A 107 -11.09 9.16 -6.53
N GLU A 108 -11.93 8.14 -6.28
CA GLU A 108 -12.71 8.02 -5.05
C GLU A 108 -11.81 7.76 -3.83
N ALA A 109 -10.70 7.04 -4.00
CA ALA A 109 -9.70 6.84 -2.94
C ALA A 109 -9.09 8.18 -2.51
N PHE A 110 -8.63 9.01 -3.45
CA PHE A 110 -8.13 10.34 -3.16
C PHE A 110 -9.22 11.25 -2.56
N ALA A 111 -10.43 11.22 -3.12
CA ALA A 111 -11.54 11.97 -2.58
C ALA A 111 -11.88 11.60 -1.13
N ASN A 112 -11.67 10.34 -0.71
CA ASN A 112 -11.82 9.91 0.68
C ASN A 112 -10.77 10.55 1.59
N LEU A 113 -9.50 10.59 1.16
CA LEU A 113 -8.43 11.26 1.92
C LEU A 113 -8.73 12.75 2.14
N TYR A 114 -9.11 13.47 1.09
CA TYR A 114 -9.47 14.89 1.20
C TYR A 114 -10.70 15.13 2.06
N ARG A 115 -11.71 14.28 1.96
CA ARG A 115 -12.91 14.33 2.82
C ARG A 115 -12.52 14.21 4.29
N ASP A 116 -11.73 13.20 4.63
CA ASP A 116 -11.36 12.91 6.01
C ASP A 116 -10.43 14.01 6.58
N PHE A 117 -9.49 14.52 5.76
CA PHE A 117 -8.68 15.69 6.11
C PHE A 117 -9.53 16.94 6.34
N THR A 118 -10.45 17.26 5.44
CA THR A 118 -11.32 18.45 5.58
C THR A 118 -12.22 18.35 6.81
N ALA A 119 -12.76 17.18 7.10
CA ALA A 119 -13.54 16.96 8.31
C ALA A 119 -12.73 17.21 9.58
N ASP A 120 -11.46 16.84 9.59
CA ASP A 120 -10.57 17.09 10.73
C ASP A 120 -10.15 18.55 10.87
N VAL A 121 -9.97 19.28 9.76
CA VAL A 121 -9.78 20.75 9.78
C VAL A 121 -11.00 21.44 10.42
N GLN A 122 -12.22 21.00 10.07
CA GLN A 122 -13.46 21.54 10.66
C GLN A 122 -13.57 21.23 12.15
N ARG A 123 -13.23 19.99 12.57
CA ARG A 123 -13.18 19.61 14.00
C ARG A 123 -12.19 20.47 14.77
N ALA A 124 -10.97 20.61 14.25
CA ALA A 124 -9.95 21.42 14.90
C ALA A 124 -10.41 22.87 15.05
N ALA A 125 -11.05 23.45 14.05
CA ALA A 125 -11.61 24.80 14.12
C ALA A 125 -12.75 24.93 15.15
N ALA A 126 -13.49 23.83 15.42
CA ALA A 126 -14.50 23.76 16.47
C ALA A 126 -13.94 23.42 17.88
N GLY A 127 -12.63 23.27 18.02
CA GLY A 127 -11.97 22.86 19.27
C GLY A 127 -12.10 21.38 19.60
N GLU A 128 -12.51 20.54 18.63
CA GLU A 128 -12.63 19.10 18.76
C GLU A 128 -11.32 18.39 18.40
N THR A 129 -11.13 17.16 18.87
CA THR A 129 -9.96 16.34 18.52
C THR A 129 -10.09 15.75 17.11
N PRO A 130 -9.11 15.96 16.22
CA PRO A 130 -9.05 15.31 14.91
C PRO A 130 -8.98 13.78 15.03
N ARG A 131 -9.61 13.06 14.09
CA ARG A 131 -9.61 11.59 14.06
C ARG A 131 -8.34 10.99 13.44
N ARG A 132 -7.75 11.71 12.49
CA ARG A 132 -6.54 11.33 11.76
C ARG A 132 -6.67 9.99 11.01
N ASP A 133 -7.79 9.80 10.32
CA ASP A 133 -8.07 8.62 9.49
C ASP A 133 -7.36 8.69 8.10
N TYR A 134 -6.28 9.45 8.00
CA TYR A 134 -5.46 9.65 6.80
C TYR A 134 -3.98 9.73 7.18
N PRO A 135 -3.04 9.47 6.22
CA PRO A 135 -1.61 9.56 6.49
C PRO A 135 -1.18 10.96 6.97
N GLY A 136 -0.45 11.00 8.08
CA GLY A 136 0.10 12.23 8.67
C GLY A 136 1.58 12.43 8.40
N ILE A 137 2.16 13.43 9.07
CA ILE A 137 3.59 13.76 8.95
C ILE A 137 4.49 12.59 9.39
N ASP A 138 4.10 11.87 10.43
CA ASP A 138 4.88 10.72 10.92
C ASP A 138 4.92 9.58 9.91
N ASP A 139 3.84 9.38 9.15
CA ASP A 139 3.79 8.41 8.04
C ASP A 139 4.73 8.84 6.91
N GLY A 140 4.75 10.14 6.59
CA GLY A 140 5.69 10.70 5.62
C GLY A 140 7.15 10.53 6.05
N VAL A 141 7.48 10.81 7.31
CA VAL A 141 8.82 10.63 7.87
C VAL A 141 9.24 9.15 7.81
N ARG A 142 8.36 8.22 8.19
CA ARG A 142 8.64 6.77 8.06
C ARG A 142 8.87 6.35 6.62
N GLY A 143 8.07 6.87 5.69
CA GLY A 143 8.27 6.61 4.27
C GLY A 143 9.62 7.09 3.77
N MET A 144 10.04 8.29 4.15
CA MET A 144 11.35 8.84 3.76
C MET A 144 12.53 8.08 4.39
N ARG A 145 12.41 7.65 5.65
CA ARG A 145 13.43 6.77 6.27
C ARG A 145 13.58 5.46 5.53
N PHE A 146 12.46 4.83 5.15
CA PHE A 146 12.47 3.61 4.36
C PHE A 146 13.18 3.79 3.02
N VAL A 147 12.89 4.86 2.29
CA VAL A 147 13.54 5.16 1.01
C VAL A 147 15.06 5.39 1.22
N ALA A 148 15.45 6.14 2.24
CA ALA A 148 16.86 6.38 2.54
C ALA A 148 17.59 5.07 2.89
N ALA A 149 16.99 4.21 3.71
CA ALA A 149 17.58 2.91 4.07
C ALA A 149 17.68 1.96 2.86
N ALA A 150 16.70 1.98 1.94
CA ALA A 150 16.76 1.20 0.70
C ALA A 150 17.92 1.65 -0.21
N VAL A 151 18.11 2.96 -0.37
CA VAL A 151 19.24 3.53 -1.13
C VAL A 151 20.56 3.16 -0.47
N GLU A 152 20.67 3.29 0.85
CA GLU A 152 21.86 2.91 1.60
C GLU A 152 22.17 1.42 1.44
N SER A 153 21.17 0.55 1.59
CA SER A 153 21.31 -0.90 1.38
C SER A 153 21.88 -1.23 0.01
N SER A 154 21.33 -0.66 -1.03
CA SER A 154 21.78 -0.88 -2.41
C SER A 154 23.21 -0.38 -2.63
N ASN A 155 23.57 0.80 -2.13
CA ASN A 155 24.91 1.36 -2.25
C ASN A 155 25.99 0.53 -1.53
N GLN A 156 25.60 -0.23 -0.51
CA GLN A 156 26.49 -1.11 0.25
C GLN A 156 26.50 -2.57 -0.28
N GLY A 157 25.86 -2.83 -1.43
CA GLY A 157 25.84 -4.16 -2.05
C GLY A 157 24.73 -5.06 -1.49
N ALA A 158 23.53 -4.51 -1.31
CA ALA A 158 22.33 -5.20 -0.86
C ALA A 158 22.47 -5.82 0.55
N VAL A 159 22.93 -5.02 1.50
CA VAL A 159 23.00 -5.42 2.91
C VAL A 159 21.75 -4.98 3.68
N TRP A 160 21.45 -5.62 4.80
CA TRP A 160 20.34 -5.21 5.67
C TRP A 160 20.63 -3.89 6.37
N ILE A 161 19.74 -2.91 6.23
CA ILE A 161 19.77 -1.60 6.90
C ILE A 161 18.49 -1.45 7.73
N ASP A 162 18.63 -0.94 8.95
CA ASP A 162 17.49 -0.61 9.82
C ASP A 162 16.77 0.66 9.34
N VAL A 163 15.41 0.72 9.54
CA VAL A 163 14.55 1.80 9.04
C VAL A 163 14.11 2.75 10.15
#